data_87ab3ad007b584e24b19e52a7d4d30bd
#
_entry.id   87ab3ad007b584e24b19e52a7d4d30bd
#
_cell.length_a   1.000
_cell.length_b   1.000
_cell.length_c   1.000
_cell.angle_alpha   90.00
_cell.angle_beta   90.00
_cell.angle_gamma   90.00
#
_symmetry.space_group_name_H-M   'P 1'
#
loop_
_entity.id
_entity.type
_entity.pdbx_description
1 polymer ?
#
loop_
_entity_poly.entity_id
_entity_poly.type
_entity_poly.pdbx_seq_one_letter_code
_entity_poly.pdbx_strand_id
1 'polypeptide(L)'
;MGVEEMTPSLELTIIHESSLGAAGEAVRTSAIARGIRPERATRLESIIEELIRESLLREAVAGEEGVTVSVACDESSFLVTVRDHRLPITPSEARQLPSRRLAKLGFADRFRVGFEGQSGNVIYCEALLASNHDGDLDLHLRDEDADADESAALVEAADIRVMKPDDAPGLIRCLYRCYGYSYPDADLYDANAIRRALTTGLMRSIVAVLPDGEIVGHVGYAYEEATDTSPESGRLVVDPRLRGHHLTERLSAVRNEIADLLGVSGMWAKAVTNHPVSQRLAIAIGSVEVGMLLGAQPVEVTQVGQPNPDDGWRSLMLLYRAVGEIGPRTLSVPEHLAEIQSLLADRLGITRVLATELVAPERPRTAMRSHVNPAHGSVHLRVGAVGRDLEVRLGHELRSLARLRPGVIHLDLPLGDQSAAEAVLIAERHGFAWAGWIPELTADGDVLRLQRIGDHPIDFDNIVCARSEGEALRDYVVAEWQRINRRRLRGDTS
;
A
#
# COMPACT_ATOMS: atom_id res chain seq x y z
N MET A 1 -4.75 -26.81 15.82
CA MET A 1 -5.69 -25.71 15.77
C MET A 1 -4.91 -24.46 16.09
N GLY A 2 -4.90 -23.49 15.19
CA GLY A 2 -4.16 -22.24 15.40
C GLY A 2 -4.92 -21.32 16.35
N VAL A 3 -4.20 -20.44 17.01
CA VAL A 3 -4.71 -19.44 17.96
C VAL A 3 -5.77 -18.50 17.32
N GLU A 4 -5.87 -18.49 16.00
CA GLU A 4 -6.76 -17.61 15.20
C GLU A 4 -8.24 -18.04 15.14
N GLU A 5 -8.62 -19.24 15.65
CA GLU A 5 -10.00 -19.77 15.53
C GLU A 5 -10.85 -19.63 16.80
N MET A 6 -10.31 -19.04 17.88
CA MET A 6 -11.03 -18.93 19.16
C MET A 6 -11.91 -17.67 19.20
N THR A 7 -13.22 -17.83 19.36
CA THR A 7 -14.13 -16.69 19.56
C THR A 7 -13.87 -16.02 20.91
N PRO A 8 -13.62 -14.71 20.99
CA PRO A 8 -13.40 -14.03 22.24
C PRO A 8 -14.68 -14.03 23.12
N SER A 9 -14.50 -14.31 24.39
CA SER A 9 -15.58 -14.25 25.41
C SER A 9 -15.66 -12.90 26.11
N LEU A 10 -14.61 -12.08 25.99
CA LEU A 10 -14.50 -10.71 26.50
C LEU A 10 -13.68 -9.91 25.52
N GLU A 11 -14.09 -8.66 25.24
CA GLU A 11 -13.31 -7.70 24.47
C GLU A 11 -13.46 -6.30 25.08
N LEU A 12 -12.35 -5.61 25.31
CA LEU A 12 -12.28 -4.28 25.93
C LEU A 12 -11.36 -3.41 25.07
N THR A 13 -11.75 -2.15 24.85
CA THR A 13 -10.88 -1.13 24.24
C THR A 13 -10.47 -0.12 25.31
N ILE A 14 -9.17 0.07 25.48
CA ILE A 14 -8.53 0.94 26.45
C ILE A 14 -7.91 2.12 25.71
N ILE A 15 -8.27 3.34 26.09
CA ILE A 15 -7.76 4.57 25.47
C ILE A 15 -6.86 5.33 26.45
N HIS A 16 -7.12 5.19 27.76
CA HIS A 16 -6.42 5.91 28.82
C HIS A 16 -5.87 4.99 29.90
N GLU A 17 -4.71 5.35 30.43
CA GLU A 17 -4.05 4.62 31.52
C GLU A 17 -4.93 4.47 32.78
N SER A 18 -5.82 5.42 33.03
CA SER A 18 -6.80 5.33 34.12
C SER A 18 -7.73 4.12 34.06
N SER A 19 -7.82 3.46 32.96
CA SER A 19 -8.65 2.25 32.76
C SER A 19 -7.87 0.93 32.89
N LEU A 20 -6.57 0.98 33.17
CA LEU A 20 -5.70 -0.21 33.30
C LEU A 20 -6.21 -1.17 34.35
N GLY A 21 -6.43 -0.71 35.57
CA GLY A 21 -6.89 -1.55 36.66
C GLY A 21 -8.23 -2.22 36.41
N ALA A 22 -9.16 -1.52 35.74
CA ALA A 22 -10.44 -2.12 35.35
C ALA A 22 -10.27 -3.23 34.29
N ALA A 23 -9.38 -3.06 33.34
CA ALA A 23 -9.07 -4.05 32.33
C ALA A 23 -8.36 -5.28 32.94
N GLY A 24 -7.38 -5.06 33.79
CA GLY A 24 -6.69 -6.11 34.56
C GLY A 24 -7.64 -6.93 35.42
N GLU A 25 -8.51 -6.27 36.18
CA GLU A 25 -9.51 -6.93 37.02
C GLU A 25 -10.52 -7.75 36.19
N ALA A 26 -10.94 -7.27 35.03
CA ALA A 26 -11.83 -8.01 34.14
C ALA A 26 -11.17 -9.30 33.62
N VAL A 27 -9.89 -9.25 33.25
CA VAL A 27 -9.10 -10.42 32.86
C VAL A 27 -8.95 -11.38 34.05
N ARG A 28 -8.58 -10.89 35.22
CA ARG A 28 -8.43 -11.68 36.45
C ARG A 28 -9.74 -12.41 36.84
N THR A 29 -10.86 -11.70 36.80
CA THR A 29 -12.18 -12.26 37.10
C THR A 29 -12.56 -13.33 36.07
N SER A 30 -12.33 -13.09 34.82
CA SER A 30 -12.56 -14.06 33.72
C SER A 30 -11.68 -15.30 33.90
N ALA A 31 -10.41 -15.14 34.29
CA ALA A 31 -9.48 -16.24 34.51
C ALA A 31 -9.92 -17.13 35.70
N ILE A 32 -10.36 -16.54 36.83
CA ILE A 32 -10.87 -17.25 38.01
C ILE A 32 -12.15 -18.02 37.61
N ALA A 33 -13.06 -17.42 36.86
CA ALA A 33 -14.29 -18.07 36.42
C ALA A 33 -14.02 -19.28 35.50
N ARG A 34 -12.84 -19.39 34.91
CA ARG A 34 -12.38 -20.52 34.08
C ARG A 34 -11.50 -21.51 34.83
N GLY A 35 -11.37 -21.39 36.17
CA GLY A 35 -10.68 -22.33 37.03
C GLY A 35 -9.19 -22.04 37.22
N ILE A 36 -8.66 -20.90 36.77
CA ILE A 36 -7.31 -20.45 37.12
C ILE A 36 -7.28 -20.06 38.58
N ARG A 37 -6.27 -20.53 39.34
CA ARG A 37 -6.10 -20.20 40.75
C ARG A 37 -5.96 -18.69 40.94
N PRO A 38 -6.51 -18.10 42.04
CA PRO A 38 -6.52 -16.65 42.29
C PRO A 38 -5.13 -16.01 42.20
N GLU A 39 -4.09 -16.68 42.72
CA GLU A 39 -2.71 -16.15 42.71
C GLU A 39 -2.15 -16.07 41.28
N ARG A 40 -2.46 -17.07 40.41
CA ARG A 40 -2.08 -17.03 39.00
C ARG A 40 -2.90 -16.00 38.22
N ALA A 41 -4.18 -15.87 38.55
CA ALA A 41 -5.03 -14.85 37.93
C ALA A 41 -4.55 -13.42 38.24
N THR A 42 -4.05 -13.17 39.48
CA THR A 42 -3.42 -11.89 39.84
C THR A 42 -2.11 -11.65 39.08
N ARG A 43 -1.32 -12.69 38.81
CA ARG A 43 -0.12 -12.55 37.94
C ARG A 43 -0.49 -12.22 36.53
N LEU A 44 -1.55 -12.86 35.96
CA LEU A 44 -2.08 -12.50 34.66
C LEU A 44 -2.59 -11.06 34.59
N GLU A 45 -3.30 -10.61 35.61
CA GLU A 45 -3.69 -9.21 35.77
C GLU A 45 -2.47 -8.27 35.64
N SER A 46 -1.41 -8.51 36.39
CA SER A 46 -0.20 -7.69 36.40
C SER A 46 0.51 -7.64 35.05
N ILE A 47 0.63 -8.78 34.34
CA ILE A 47 1.28 -8.80 33.01
C ILE A 47 0.41 -8.10 31.96
N ILE A 48 -0.92 -8.20 32.06
CA ILE A 48 -1.83 -7.54 31.13
C ILE A 48 -1.85 -6.03 31.34
N GLU A 49 -1.85 -5.57 32.59
CA GLU A 49 -1.72 -4.13 32.92
C GLU A 49 -0.41 -3.56 32.35
N GLU A 50 0.71 -4.30 32.49
CA GLU A 50 1.99 -3.89 31.93
C GLU A 50 1.96 -3.86 30.41
N LEU A 51 1.38 -4.86 29.74
CA LEU A 51 1.20 -4.91 28.30
C LEU A 51 0.39 -3.72 27.77
N ILE A 52 -0.72 -3.38 28.42
CA ILE A 52 -1.53 -2.24 28.05
C ILE A 52 -0.73 -0.95 28.22
N ARG A 53 0.01 -0.80 29.34
CA ARG A 53 0.87 0.37 29.61
C ARG A 53 1.95 0.51 28.53
N GLU A 54 2.68 -0.56 28.24
CA GLU A 54 3.68 -0.59 27.17
C GLU A 54 3.08 -0.21 25.81
N SER A 55 1.86 -0.67 25.53
CA SER A 55 1.14 -0.30 24.32
C SER A 55 0.77 1.18 24.32
N LEU A 56 0.22 1.71 25.41
CA LEU A 56 -0.19 3.11 25.50
C LEU A 56 0.97 4.10 25.43
N LEU A 57 2.19 3.70 25.82
CA LEU A 57 3.40 4.52 25.75
C LEU A 57 4.00 4.61 24.35
N ARG A 58 3.67 3.68 23.44
CA ARG A 58 4.16 3.77 22.06
C ARG A 58 3.47 4.90 21.31
N GLU A 59 4.20 5.48 20.37
CA GLU A 59 3.70 6.52 19.45
C GLU A 59 2.45 6.04 18.70
N ALA A 60 1.42 6.89 18.63
CA ALA A 60 0.20 6.65 17.87
C ALA A 60 -0.08 7.81 16.92
N VAL A 61 -0.63 7.52 15.75
CA VAL A 61 -1.22 8.55 14.91
C VAL A 61 -2.66 8.82 15.37
N ALA A 62 -3.18 10.00 15.06
CA ALA A 62 -4.52 10.40 15.47
C ALA A 62 -5.60 9.40 14.98
N GLY A 63 -6.44 8.95 15.90
CA GLY A 63 -7.48 7.95 15.64
C GLY A 63 -7.06 6.49 15.91
N GLU A 64 -5.77 6.23 16.18
CA GLU A 64 -5.23 4.89 16.44
C GLU A 64 -4.72 4.70 17.89
N GLU A 65 -5.24 5.48 18.83
CA GLU A 65 -4.76 5.49 20.22
C GLU A 65 -5.25 4.30 21.06
N GLY A 66 -6.28 3.58 20.60
CA GLY A 66 -6.91 2.49 21.33
C GLY A 66 -6.05 1.22 21.43
N VAL A 67 -6.12 0.56 22.59
CA VAL A 67 -5.55 -0.78 22.82
C VAL A 67 -6.70 -1.74 23.09
N THR A 68 -6.80 -2.80 22.28
CA THR A 68 -7.85 -3.80 22.44
C THR A 68 -7.31 -5.01 23.20
N VAL A 69 -8.00 -5.38 24.25
CA VAL A 69 -7.73 -6.59 25.05
C VAL A 69 -8.87 -7.57 24.83
N SER A 70 -8.58 -8.73 24.31
CA SER A 70 -9.56 -9.80 24.15
C SER A 70 -9.16 -11.07 24.90
N VAL A 71 -10.16 -11.78 25.42
CA VAL A 71 -10.00 -13.02 26.17
C VAL A 71 -10.74 -14.14 25.44
N ALA A 72 -10.03 -15.21 25.14
CA ALA A 72 -10.58 -16.44 24.61
C ALA A 72 -10.13 -17.63 25.45
N CYS A 73 -10.89 -18.72 25.47
CA CYS A 73 -10.49 -19.93 26.18
C CYS A 73 -11.05 -21.18 25.51
N ASP A 74 -10.29 -22.24 25.62
CA ASP A 74 -10.69 -23.60 25.28
C ASP A 74 -10.62 -24.51 26.51
N GLU A 75 -10.63 -25.83 26.32
CA GLU A 75 -10.57 -26.83 27.41
C GLU A 75 -9.18 -26.90 28.09
N SER A 76 -8.14 -26.34 27.47
CA SER A 76 -6.73 -26.48 27.89
C SER A 76 -6.05 -25.18 28.26
N SER A 77 -6.53 -24.04 27.74
CA SER A 77 -5.85 -22.76 27.87
C SER A 77 -6.80 -21.57 28.00
N PHE A 78 -6.27 -20.54 28.66
CA PHE A 78 -6.86 -19.22 28.77
C PHE A 78 -5.92 -18.24 28.04
N LEU A 79 -6.39 -17.66 26.95
CA LEU A 79 -5.62 -16.79 26.07
C LEU A 79 -6.09 -15.36 26.22
N VAL A 80 -5.16 -14.47 26.52
CA VAL A 80 -5.37 -13.01 26.44
C VAL A 80 -4.59 -12.49 25.25
N THR A 81 -5.25 -11.74 24.39
CA THR A 81 -4.64 -11.07 23.24
C THR A 81 -4.72 -9.57 23.44
N VAL A 82 -3.58 -8.89 23.35
CA VAL A 82 -3.51 -7.41 23.37
C VAL A 82 -3.14 -6.96 21.97
N ARG A 83 -3.98 -6.11 21.37
CA ARG A 83 -3.80 -5.56 20.01
C ARG A 83 -3.78 -4.04 20.06
N ASP A 84 -2.91 -3.43 19.29
CA ASP A 84 -2.90 -1.99 19.07
C ASP A 84 -2.48 -1.63 17.64
N HIS A 85 -2.91 -0.45 17.19
CA HIS A 85 -2.53 0.15 15.91
C HIS A 85 -1.50 1.27 16.10
N ARG A 86 -0.60 1.13 17.06
CA ARG A 86 0.49 2.06 17.35
C ARG A 86 1.75 1.73 16.57
N LEU A 87 2.80 2.50 16.77
CA LEU A 87 4.09 2.32 16.10
C LEU A 87 4.52 0.84 16.14
N PRO A 88 4.84 0.24 14.99
CA PRO A 88 5.21 -1.17 14.90
C PRO A 88 6.36 -1.57 15.80
N ILE A 89 6.20 -2.65 16.55
CA ILE A 89 7.23 -3.21 17.45
C ILE A 89 8.31 -3.88 16.61
N THR A 90 9.56 -3.45 16.77
CA THR A 90 10.69 -4.14 16.14
C THR A 90 11.04 -5.44 16.87
N PRO A 91 11.72 -6.42 16.22
CA PRO A 91 12.21 -7.61 16.89
C PRO A 91 13.17 -7.33 18.06
N SER A 92 13.88 -6.20 18.03
CA SER A 92 14.76 -5.76 19.11
C SER A 92 13.96 -5.31 20.34
N GLU A 93 12.99 -4.40 20.13
CA GLU A 93 12.08 -3.93 21.19
C GLU A 93 11.29 -5.10 21.80
N ALA A 94 10.73 -5.98 20.97
CA ALA A 94 10.00 -7.17 21.43
C ALA A 94 10.81 -8.05 22.40
N ARG A 95 12.16 -8.06 22.30
CA ARG A 95 13.03 -8.78 23.22
C ARG A 95 13.24 -8.07 24.55
N GLN A 96 13.02 -6.75 24.59
CA GLN A 96 13.30 -5.88 25.74
C GLN A 96 12.04 -5.50 26.52
N LEU A 97 10.84 -5.83 26.04
CA LEU A 97 9.58 -5.49 26.71
C LEU A 97 9.59 -5.94 28.18
N PRO A 98 9.24 -5.06 29.13
CA PRO A 98 9.06 -5.40 30.54
C PRO A 98 8.10 -6.58 30.76
N SER A 99 6.96 -6.60 30.04
CA SER A 99 5.99 -7.70 30.09
C SER A 99 6.60 -9.06 29.71
N ARG A 100 7.58 -9.08 28.79
CA ARG A 100 8.31 -10.31 28.45
C ARG A 100 9.17 -10.82 29.61
N ARG A 101 9.68 -9.93 30.46
CA ARG A 101 10.39 -10.32 31.69
C ARG A 101 9.42 -10.96 32.68
N LEU A 102 8.23 -10.39 32.85
CA LEU A 102 7.17 -10.96 33.69
C LEU A 102 6.77 -12.36 33.18
N ALA A 103 6.59 -12.51 31.88
CA ALA A 103 6.29 -13.82 31.29
C ALA A 103 7.38 -14.87 31.61
N LYS A 104 8.66 -14.50 31.50
CA LYS A 104 9.80 -15.38 31.89
C LYS A 104 9.81 -15.76 33.36
N LEU A 105 9.22 -14.98 34.23
CA LEU A 105 9.07 -15.23 35.65
C LEU A 105 7.81 -16.03 36.02
N GLY A 106 7.13 -16.59 35.01
CA GLY A 106 5.99 -17.48 35.17
C GLY A 106 4.65 -16.76 35.38
N PHE A 107 4.55 -15.49 34.94
CA PHE A 107 3.29 -14.76 34.92
C PHE A 107 2.36 -15.23 33.80
N ALA A 108 2.92 -15.85 32.76
CA ALA A 108 2.23 -16.55 31.69
C ALA A 108 3.00 -17.81 31.32
N ASP A 109 2.31 -18.86 30.86
CA ASP A 109 2.95 -20.10 30.42
C ASP A 109 3.52 -19.97 29.01
N ARG A 110 2.85 -19.19 28.14
CA ARG A 110 3.32 -18.84 26.80
C ARG A 110 3.13 -17.36 26.53
N PHE A 111 4.12 -16.77 25.85
CA PHE A 111 4.14 -15.35 25.53
C PHE A 111 4.73 -15.14 24.14
N ARG A 112 3.98 -14.50 23.26
CA ARG A 112 4.37 -14.22 21.90
C ARG A 112 4.05 -12.78 21.51
N VAL A 113 5.01 -12.08 20.93
CA VAL A 113 4.87 -10.75 20.36
C VAL A 113 4.93 -10.90 18.84
N GLY A 114 3.97 -10.32 18.14
CA GLY A 114 3.88 -10.31 16.70
C GLY A 114 3.54 -8.92 16.16
N PHE A 115 3.76 -8.77 14.88
CA PHE A 115 3.29 -7.66 14.08
C PHE A 115 2.59 -8.25 12.86
N GLU A 116 1.30 -7.91 12.68
CA GLU A 116 0.42 -8.50 11.66
C GLU A 116 0.11 -7.51 10.52
N GLY A 117 1.15 -6.83 10.02
CA GLY A 117 1.03 -5.87 8.93
C GLY A 117 0.04 -4.75 9.28
N GLN A 118 -0.92 -4.49 8.41
CA GLN A 118 -1.94 -3.45 8.64
C GLN A 118 -2.87 -3.73 9.83
N SER A 119 -2.91 -4.95 10.35
CA SER A 119 -3.65 -5.28 11.57
C SER A 119 -2.91 -4.87 12.86
N GLY A 120 -1.73 -4.28 12.74
CA GLY A 120 -0.98 -3.69 13.85
C GLY A 120 -0.17 -4.67 14.67
N ASN A 121 0.15 -4.27 15.90
CA ASN A 121 0.85 -5.09 16.87
C ASN A 121 -0.11 -6.07 17.54
N VAL A 122 0.38 -7.27 17.81
CA VAL A 122 -0.37 -8.28 18.57
C VAL A 122 0.53 -8.96 19.59
N ILE A 123 0.05 -9.09 20.81
CA ILE A 123 0.74 -9.79 21.88
C ILE A 123 -0.19 -10.84 22.46
N TYR A 124 0.27 -12.08 22.46
CA TYR A 124 -0.44 -13.22 23.00
C TYR A 124 0.15 -13.62 24.33
N CYS A 125 -0.71 -13.70 25.34
CA CYS A 125 -0.39 -14.12 26.70
C CYS A 125 -1.29 -15.30 27.06
N GLU A 126 -0.74 -16.51 27.20
CA GLU A 126 -1.50 -17.74 27.42
C GLU A 126 -1.18 -18.33 28.79
N ALA A 127 -2.22 -18.71 29.53
CA ALA A 127 -2.14 -19.49 30.74
C ALA A 127 -2.78 -20.88 30.53
N LEU A 128 -2.02 -21.94 30.74
CA LEU A 128 -2.50 -23.31 30.68
C LEU A 128 -3.31 -23.66 31.92
N LEU A 129 -4.49 -24.22 31.78
CA LEU A 129 -5.39 -24.53 32.90
C LEU A 129 -4.78 -25.59 33.86
N ALA A 130 -3.90 -26.46 33.36
CA ALA A 130 -3.28 -27.56 34.10
C ALA A 130 -1.86 -27.27 34.68
N SER A 131 -1.37 -26.00 34.60
CA SER A 131 0.03 -25.67 35.00
C SER A 131 0.17 -25.29 36.47
N ASN A 132 1.34 -25.65 37.09
CA ASN A 132 1.67 -25.48 38.53
C ASN A 132 2.94 -24.65 38.78
N HIS A 133 3.21 -23.57 38.02
CA HIS A 133 4.43 -22.79 38.20
C HIS A 133 4.29 -21.61 39.16
N ASP A 134 5.27 -21.44 40.08
CA ASP A 134 5.41 -20.33 41.02
C ASP A 134 6.80 -19.68 40.90
N GLY A 135 6.89 -18.39 40.61
CA GLY A 135 8.13 -17.60 40.50
C GLY A 135 8.07 -16.25 41.21
N ASP A 136 9.21 -15.76 41.74
CA ASP A 136 9.37 -14.57 42.58
C ASP A 136 10.04 -13.37 41.88
N LEU A 137 9.80 -12.10 42.28
CA LEU A 137 10.11 -10.90 41.48
C LEU A 137 10.61 -9.67 42.23
N ASP A 138 11.48 -8.86 41.56
CA ASP A 138 11.84 -7.47 41.97
C ASP A 138 12.22 -6.59 40.74
N LEU A 139 11.83 -5.29 40.70
CA LEU A 139 11.93 -4.42 39.50
C LEU A 139 12.17 -2.92 39.79
N HIS A 140 13.04 -2.27 38.99
CA HIS A 140 13.23 -0.81 38.93
C HIS A 140 13.36 -0.27 37.49
N LEU A 141 12.77 0.91 37.17
CA LEU A 141 12.74 1.59 35.88
C LEU A 141 13.28 3.03 35.90
N ARG A 142 13.74 3.56 34.78
CA ARG A 142 14.09 4.98 34.52
C ARG A 142 13.63 5.46 33.17
N ASP A 143 13.18 6.72 33.10
CA ASP A 143 12.72 7.45 31.91
C ASP A 143 13.73 8.48 31.43
N GLU A 144 13.76 8.80 30.12
CA GLU A 144 14.44 9.99 29.56
C GLU A 144 13.66 10.54 28.33
N ASP A 145 13.45 11.87 28.31
CA ASP A 145 12.79 12.67 27.26
C ASP A 145 13.81 13.42 26.40
N ALA A 146 13.49 13.71 25.10
CA ALA A 146 14.32 14.44 24.16
C ALA A 146 13.58 15.60 23.45
N ASP A 147 14.30 16.68 23.12
CA ASP A 147 13.83 18.04 22.79
C ASP A 147 13.94 18.39 21.29
N ALA A 148 13.20 19.40 20.83
CA ALA A 148 12.79 19.67 19.44
C ALA A 148 13.73 20.48 18.52
N ASP A 149 14.92 20.88 18.95
CA ASP A 149 15.83 21.78 18.18
C ASP A 149 16.91 21.07 17.36
N GLU A 150 16.86 19.73 17.29
CA GLU A 150 17.85 18.89 16.62
C GLU A 150 17.49 18.52 15.14
N SER A 151 16.30 18.81 14.65
CA SER A 151 15.76 18.23 13.40
C SER A 151 16.59 18.61 12.15
N ALA A 152 17.07 19.85 12.02
CA ALA A 152 17.83 20.30 10.84
C ALA A 152 19.22 19.63 10.80
N ALA A 153 19.91 19.54 11.94
CA ALA A 153 21.22 18.91 12.04
C ALA A 153 21.13 17.39 11.81
N LEU A 154 20.05 16.75 12.29
CA LEU A 154 19.78 15.33 12.07
C LEU A 154 19.54 15.00 10.59
N VAL A 155 18.79 15.85 9.87
CA VAL A 155 18.58 15.68 8.43
C VAL A 155 19.86 15.84 7.65
N GLU A 156 20.70 16.82 7.98
CA GLU A 156 22.00 17.01 7.32
C GLU A 156 22.93 15.80 7.53
N ALA A 157 22.89 15.19 8.72
CA ALA A 157 23.66 14.02 9.08
C ALA A 157 23.07 12.69 8.54
N ALA A 158 21.87 12.72 7.94
CA ALA A 158 21.23 11.50 7.41
C ALA A 158 22.02 10.93 6.23
N ASP A 159 22.36 9.64 6.32
CA ASP A 159 22.96 8.84 5.25
C ASP A 159 21.87 8.42 4.25
N ILE A 160 22.02 8.82 2.98
CA ILE A 160 21.11 8.43 1.91
C ILE A 160 21.75 7.33 1.09
N ARG A 161 21.19 6.14 1.16
CA ARG A 161 21.77 4.94 0.58
C ARG A 161 20.72 3.96 0.04
N VAL A 162 21.16 3.00 -0.74
CA VAL A 162 20.34 1.86 -1.14
C VAL A 162 19.91 1.09 0.10
N MET A 163 18.64 0.75 0.14
CA MET A 163 18.00 -0.02 1.21
C MET A 163 18.51 -1.46 1.24
N LYS A 164 18.81 -1.96 2.41
CA LYS A 164 19.17 -3.36 2.67
C LYS A 164 17.95 -4.15 3.17
N PRO A 165 17.91 -5.49 3.02
CA PRO A 165 16.81 -6.31 3.54
C PRO A 165 16.56 -6.13 5.05
N ASP A 166 17.61 -5.89 5.83
CA ASP A 166 17.49 -5.68 7.28
C ASP A 166 16.89 -4.34 7.67
N ASP A 167 16.79 -3.39 6.74
CA ASP A 167 16.14 -2.09 6.93
C ASP A 167 14.60 -2.20 6.93
N ALA A 168 14.03 -3.33 6.54
CA ALA A 168 12.59 -3.50 6.37
C ALA A 168 11.75 -3.07 7.60
N PRO A 169 12.10 -3.41 8.85
CA PRO A 169 11.37 -2.92 10.01
C PRO A 169 11.41 -1.40 10.17
N GLY A 170 12.54 -0.76 9.83
CA GLY A 170 12.70 0.70 9.87
C GLY A 170 11.83 1.39 8.84
N LEU A 171 11.74 0.85 7.61
CA LEU A 171 10.82 1.37 6.59
C LEU A 171 9.36 1.29 7.05
N ILE A 172 8.93 0.19 7.65
CA ILE A 172 7.56 0.04 8.18
C ILE A 172 7.25 1.14 9.20
N ARG A 173 8.17 1.44 10.10
CA ARG A 173 8.00 2.51 11.11
C ARG A 173 7.92 3.90 10.47
N CYS A 174 8.79 4.20 9.49
CA CYS A 174 8.73 5.45 8.74
C CYS A 174 7.38 5.59 8.00
N LEU A 175 6.92 4.52 7.37
CA LEU A 175 5.63 4.48 6.68
C LEU A 175 4.46 4.71 7.65
N TYR A 176 4.49 4.05 8.82
CA TYR A 176 3.50 4.25 9.88
C TYR A 176 3.41 5.71 10.31
N ARG A 177 4.54 6.39 10.56
CA ARG A 177 4.54 7.81 10.93
C ARG A 177 3.95 8.72 9.86
N CYS A 178 4.06 8.32 8.59
CA CYS A 178 3.51 9.09 7.47
C CYS A 178 2.02 8.84 7.21
N TYR A 179 1.53 7.63 7.48
CA TYR A 179 0.21 7.15 7.02
C TYR A 179 -0.57 6.34 8.05
N GLY A 180 -0.04 6.10 9.27
CA GLY A 180 -0.60 5.07 10.14
C GLY A 180 -0.59 3.73 9.41
N TYR A 181 -1.72 3.03 9.40
CA TYR A 181 -1.91 1.80 8.64
C TYR A 181 -2.72 1.99 7.34
N SER A 182 -2.93 3.25 6.92
CA SER A 182 -3.75 3.57 5.74
C SER A 182 -2.99 3.49 4.40
N TYR A 183 -1.66 3.26 4.41
CA TYR A 183 -0.91 3.19 3.16
C TYR A 183 -1.39 2.02 2.31
N PRO A 184 -1.60 2.26 1.01
CA PRO A 184 -2.36 1.34 0.17
C PRO A 184 -1.69 0.00 -0.14
N ASP A 185 -0.37 -0.06 -0.11
CA ASP A 185 0.40 -1.28 -0.39
C ASP A 185 0.63 -2.05 0.91
N ALA A 186 -0.22 -3.04 1.19
CA ALA A 186 -0.16 -3.85 2.39
C ALA A 186 1.17 -4.61 2.54
N ASP A 187 1.83 -4.97 1.43
CA ASP A 187 3.12 -5.65 1.46
C ASP A 187 4.23 -4.78 2.07
N LEU A 188 4.07 -3.45 2.06
CA LEU A 188 5.01 -2.54 2.71
C LEU A 188 4.87 -2.50 4.25
N TYR A 189 3.88 -3.17 4.82
CA TYR A 189 3.78 -3.43 6.26
C TYR A 189 4.23 -4.85 6.64
N ASP A 190 4.64 -5.70 5.67
CA ASP A 190 5.23 -7.01 5.91
C ASP A 190 6.74 -6.99 5.65
N ALA A 191 7.53 -7.06 6.72
CA ALA A 191 8.99 -7.07 6.62
C ALA A 191 9.53 -8.23 5.73
N ASN A 192 8.84 -9.36 5.69
CA ASN A 192 9.24 -10.48 4.85
C ASN A 192 8.88 -10.24 3.38
N ALA A 193 7.74 -9.60 3.09
CA ALA A 193 7.39 -9.20 1.73
C ALA A 193 8.40 -8.18 1.19
N ILE A 194 8.74 -7.15 1.98
CA ILE A 194 9.79 -6.17 1.64
C ILE A 194 11.12 -6.86 1.36
N ARG A 195 11.60 -7.75 2.24
CA ARG A 195 12.85 -8.50 2.05
C ARG A 195 12.84 -9.33 0.78
N ARG A 196 11.73 -10.03 0.51
CA ARG A 196 11.56 -10.80 -0.73
C ARG A 196 11.64 -9.90 -1.95
N ALA A 197 10.90 -8.79 -1.97
CA ALA A 197 10.88 -7.85 -3.09
C ALA A 197 12.26 -7.24 -3.38
N LEU A 198 13.01 -6.87 -2.34
CA LEU A 198 14.39 -6.38 -2.47
C LEU A 198 15.33 -7.47 -3.01
N THR A 199 15.23 -8.70 -2.48
CA THR A 199 16.11 -9.81 -2.86
C THR A 199 15.85 -10.30 -4.28
N THR A 200 14.60 -10.33 -4.71
CA THR A 200 14.20 -10.74 -6.07
C THR A 200 14.38 -9.63 -7.11
N GLY A 201 14.65 -8.40 -6.68
CA GLY A 201 14.78 -7.24 -7.56
C GLY A 201 13.45 -6.63 -8.00
N LEU A 202 12.32 -7.12 -7.50
CA LEU A 202 11.00 -6.51 -7.74
C LEU A 202 10.87 -5.13 -7.11
N MET A 203 11.71 -4.81 -6.13
CA MET A 203 11.82 -3.49 -5.53
C MET A 203 13.27 -3.05 -5.44
N ARG A 204 13.52 -1.77 -5.74
CA ARG A 204 14.79 -1.08 -5.52
C ARG A 204 14.49 0.18 -4.73
N SER A 205 14.99 0.27 -3.53
CA SER A 205 14.65 1.32 -2.57
C SER A 205 15.87 2.11 -2.12
N ILE A 206 15.68 3.38 -1.87
CA ILE A 206 16.62 4.31 -1.28
C ILE A 206 16.03 4.78 0.03
N VAL A 207 16.83 4.80 1.08
CA VAL A 207 16.43 5.24 2.41
C VAL A 207 17.33 6.35 2.92
N ALA A 208 16.76 7.24 3.71
CA ALA A 208 17.49 8.18 4.54
C ALA A 208 17.55 7.63 5.96
N VAL A 209 18.76 7.44 6.47
CA VAL A 209 19.03 6.78 7.75
C VAL A 209 19.74 7.76 8.67
N LEU A 210 19.19 8.00 9.86
CA LEU A 210 19.83 8.82 10.88
C LEU A 210 21.05 8.12 11.52
N PRO A 211 21.93 8.82 12.23
CA PRO A 211 23.10 8.24 12.87
C PRO A 211 22.79 7.12 13.88
N ASP A 212 21.62 7.12 14.49
CA ASP A 212 21.13 6.05 15.40
C ASP A 212 20.55 4.82 14.66
N GLY A 213 20.46 4.89 13.33
CA GLY A 213 19.93 3.83 12.48
C GLY A 213 18.43 3.96 12.18
N GLU A 214 17.74 5.01 12.65
CA GLU A 214 16.34 5.24 12.33
C GLU A 214 16.15 5.62 10.86
N ILE A 215 15.19 4.99 10.16
CA ILE A 215 14.80 5.34 8.81
C ILE A 215 13.75 6.43 8.86
N VAL A 216 14.06 7.57 8.23
CA VAL A 216 13.24 8.79 8.24
C VAL A 216 12.79 9.24 6.85
N GLY A 217 13.19 8.52 5.82
CA GLY A 217 12.76 8.78 4.46
C GLY A 217 12.96 7.57 3.56
N HIS A 218 12.13 7.47 2.54
CA HIS A 218 12.19 6.40 1.54
C HIS A 218 11.69 6.91 0.20
N VAL A 219 12.28 6.38 -0.86
CA VAL A 219 11.79 6.47 -2.23
C VAL A 219 12.25 5.22 -2.99
N GLY A 220 11.53 4.78 -3.99
CA GLY A 220 11.94 3.57 -4.69
C GLY A 220 11.32 3.35 -6.05
N TYR A 221 11.76 2.26 -6.64
CA TYR A 221 11.26 1.65 -7.87
C TYR A 221 10.66 0.29 -7.54
N ALA A 222 9.51 -0.02 -8.15
CA ALA A 222 8.89 -1.32 -8.02
C ALA A 222 8.31 -1.79 -9.35
N TYR A 223 8.46 -3.06 -9.62
CA TYR A 223 7.81 -3.72 -10.74
C TYR A 223 6.47 -4.31 -10.27
N GLU A 224 5.39 -4.06 -11.01
CA GLU A 224 4.09 -4.66 -10.70
C GLU A 224 4.13 -6.19 -10.89
N GLU A 225 4.87 -6.64 -11.92
CA GLU A 225 5.13 -8.06 -12.19
C GLU A 225 6.61 -8.28 -12.51
N ALA A 226 7.10 -9.51 -12.28
CA ALA A 226 8.49 -9.89 -12.57
C ALA A 226 8.85 -9.84 -14.07
N THR A 227 7.86 -9.78 -14.95
CA THR A 227 8.01 -9.66 -16.40
C THR A 227 8.03 -8.21 -16.89
N ASP A 228 7.79 -7.25 -16.01
CA ASP A 228 7.80 -5.83 -16.36
C ASP A 228 9.23 -5.34 -16.61
N THR A 229 9.38 -4.42 -17.54
CA THR A 229 10.66 -3.81 -17.91
C THR A 229 10.74 -2.33 -17.58
N SER A 230 9.59 -1.68 -17.34
CA SER A 230 9.51 -0.30 -16.80
C SER A 230 8.95 -0.32 -15.40
N PRO A 231 9.75 0.01 -14.37
CA PRO A 231 9.28 0.05 -13.00
C PRO A 231 8.40 1.28 -12.70
N GLU A 232 7.53 1.16 -11.71
CA GLU A 232 6.89 2.31 -11.08
C GLU A 232 7.91 3.03 -10.19
N SER A 233 8.11 4.33 -10.44
CA SER A 233 8.87 5.25 -9.58
C SER A 233 7.93 5.90 -8.58
N GLY A 234 8.11 5.64 -7.29
CA GLY A 234 7.18 6.16 -6.29
C GLY A 234 7.57 5.82 -4.86
N ARG A 235 6.55 5.69 -4.01
CA ARG A 235 6.70 5.37 -2.59
C ARG A 235 7.59 6.37 -1.85
N LEU A 236 7.52 7.65 -2.26
CA LEU A 236 8.24 8.73 -1.60
C LEU A 236 7.54 9.08 -0.29
N VAL A 237 8.23 8.82 0.80
CA VAL A 237 7.79 9.18 2.15
C VAL A 237 8.92 9.86 2.90
N VAL A 238 8.57 10.89 3.67
CA VAL A 238 9.47 11.59 4.60
C VAL A 238 8.74 11.73 5.91
N ASP A 239 9.39 11.29 6.98
CA ASP A 239 8.89 11.38 8.36
C ASP A 239 8.37 12.80 8.63
N PRO A 240 7.11 12.95 9.11
CA PRO A 240 6.52 14.26 9.37
C PRO A 240 7.37 15.18 10.25
N ARG A 241 8.13 14.61 11.18
CA ARG A 241 9.03 15.33 12.10
C ARG A 241 10.17 16.05 11.38
N LEU A 242 10.53 15.58 10.16
CA LEU A 242 11.67 16.05 9.39
C LEU A 242 11.29 16.67 8.04
N ARG A 243 10.01 16.98 7.82
CA ARG A 243 9.56 17.70 6.61
C ARG A 243 10.05 19.15 6.62
N GLY A 244 10.23 19.71 5.41
CA GLY A 244 10.69 21.10 5.26
C GLY A 244 12.22 21.28 5.24
N HIS A 245 13.01 20.21 5.38
CA HIS A 245 14.47 20.23 5.42
C HIS A 245 15.15 19.64 4.16
N HIS A 246 14.52 19.73 2.99
CA HIS A 246 15.05 19.27 1.69
C HIS A 246 15.40 17.78 1.57
N LEU A 247 14.89 16.93 2.48
CA LEU A 247 15.15 15.48 2.44
C LEU A 247 14.54 14.82 1.20
N THR A 248 13.38 15.31 0.75
CA THR A 248 12.71 14.88 -0.49
C THR A 248 13.58 15.05 -1.71
N GLU A 249 14.23 16.22 -1.84
CA GLU A 249 15.11 16.56 -2.95
C GLU A 249 16.36 15.69 -2.93
N ARG A 250 16.97 15.48 -1.76
CA ARG A 250 18.15 14.62 -1.58
C ARG A 250 17.85 13.17 -1.94
N LEU A 251 16.74 12.60 -1.44
CA LEU A 251 16.28 11.26 -1.80
C LEU A 251 16.03 11.13 -3.31
N SER A 252 15.38 12.15 -3.91
CA SER A 252 15.07 12.16 -5.33
C SER A 252 16.33 12.25 -6.20
N ALA A 253 17.36 12.97 -5.76
CA ALA A 253 18.63 13.05 -6.46
C ALA A 253 19.30 11.68 -6.56
N VAL A 254 19.47 10.99 -5.43
CA VAL A 254 20.06 9.64 -5.38
C VAL A 254 19.21 8.63 -6.17
N ARG A 255 17.88 8.72 -6.08
CA ARG A 255 16.99 7.89 -6.90
C ARG A 255 17.25 8.08 -8.39
N ASN A 256 17.42 9.33 -8.87
CA ASN A 256 17.66 9.62 -10.29
C ASN A 256 19.01 9.07 -10.77
N GLU A 257 20.07 9.18 -9.95
CA GLU A 257 21.37 8.56 -10.24
C GLU A 257 21.27 7.04 -10.39
N ILE A 258 20.48 6.38 -9.54
CA ILE A 258 20.26 4.93 -9.61
C ILE A 258 19.42 4.57 -10.85
N ALA A 259 18.48 5.41 -11.28
CA ALA A 259 17.66 5.17 -12.47
C ALA A 259 18.50 4.85 -13.72
N ASP A 260 19.54 5.65 -13.93
CA ASP A 260 20.45 5.49 -15.06
C ASP A 260 21.24 4.17 -15.00
N LEU A 261 21.45 3.63 -13.79
CA LEU A 261 22.13 2.37 -13.54
C LEU A 261 21.22 1.12 -13.63
N LEU A 262 19.90 1.31 -13.64
CA LEU A 262 18.94 0.18 -13.73
C LEU A 262 18.91 -0.45 -15.11
N GLY A 263 19.40 0.24 -16.15
CA GLY A 263 19.37 -0.25 -17.52
C GLY A 263 17.95 -0.38 -18.10
N VAL A 264 16.98 0.37 -17.56
CA VAL A 264 15.59 0.40 -18.03
C VAL A 264 15.39 1.44 -19.12
N SER A 265 14.50 1.17 -20.08
CA SER A 265 14.17 2.12 -21.15
C SER A 265 13.38 3.31 -20.62
N GLY A 266 12.60 3.14 -19.59
CA GLY A 266 11.82 4.19 -18.95
C GLY A 266 11.22 3.75 -17.61
N MET A 267 10.51 4.66 -17.01
CA MET A 267 9.79 4.44 -15.76
C MET A 267 8.49 5.23 -15.73
N TRP A 268 7.53 4.73 -15.02
CA TRP A 268 6.25 5.40 -14.85
C TRP A 268 5.97 5.74 -13.39
N ALA A 269 5.04 6.64 -13.14
CA ALA A 269 4.66 7.05 -11.79
C ALA A 269 3.17 7.37 -11.71
N LYS A 270 2.63 7.25 -10.51
CA LYS A 270 1.30 7.75 -10.13
C LYS A 270 1.46 8.95 -9.21
N ALA A 271 0.87 10.08 -9.59
CA ALA A 271 0.85 11.28 -8.76
C ALA A 271 -0.58 11.64 -8.37
N VAL A 272 -0.80 11.97 -7.10
CA VAL A 272 -2.12 12.42 -6.62
C VAL A 272 -2.57 13.69 -7.35
N THR A 273 -3.89 13.88 -7.45
CA THR A 273 -4.47 15.05 -8.14
C THR A 273 -5.22 16.01 -7.21
N ASN A 274 -5.17 15.81 -5.89
CA ASN A 274 -5.68 16.77 -4.92
C ASN A 274 -4.75 17.99 -4.72
N HIS A 275 -3.49 17.89 -5.14
CA HIS A 275 -2.51 18.98 -5.21
C HIS A 275 -1.47 18.70 -6.30
N PRO A 276 -0.81 19.74 -6.86
CA PRO A 276 0.10 19.56 -8.00
C PRO A 276 1.57 19.25 -7.61
N VAL A 277 1.89 19.12 -6.33
CA VAL A 277 3.31 19.07 -5.87
C VAL A 277 4.04 17.84 -6.44
N SER A 278 3.49 16.63 -6.28
CA SER A 278 4.10 15.39 -6.77
C SER A 278 4.18 15.35 -8.31
N GLN A 279 3.18 15.92 -9.00
CA GLN A 279 3.21 16.07 -10.45
C GLN A 279 4.35 17.01 -10.89
N ARG A 280 4.50 18.19 -10.25
CA ARG A 280 5.58 19.13 -10.55
C ARG A 280 6.96 18.52 -10.34
N LEU A 281 7.15 17.75 -9.27
CA LEU A 281 8.41 17.04 -9.00
C LEU A 281 8.74 16.05 -10.11
N ALA A 282 7.75 15.26 -10.57
CA ALA A 282 7.94 14.31 -11.66
C ALA A 282 8.22 15.01 -13.01
N ILE A 283 7.50 16.10 -13.31
CA ILE A 283 7.69 16.88 -14.53
C ILE A 283 9.08 17.55 -14.54
N ALA A 284 9.53 18.08 -13.40
CA ALA A 284 10.84 18.71 -13.27
C ALA A 284 12.03 17.79 -13.60
N ILE A 285 11.85 16.48 -13.47
CA ILE A 285 12.84 15.46 -13.85
C ILE A 285 12.61 14.87 -15.24
N GLY A 286 11.73 15.47 -16.05
CA GLY A 286 11.50 15.10 -17.45
C GLY A 286 10.36 14.09 -17.66
N SER A 287 9.49 13.86 -16.66
CA SER A 287 8.30 13.04 -16.89
C SER A 287 7.22 13.79 -17.68
N VAL A 288 6.45 13.05 -18.48
CA VAL A 288 5.32 13.51 -19.29
C VAL A 288 4.06 12.81 -18.81
N GLU A 289 2.94 13.53 -18.77
CA GLU A 289 1.64 12.96 -18.45
C GLU A 289 1.18 12.04 -19.59
N VAL A 290 0.89 10.80 -19.27
CA VAL A 290 0.53 9.74 -20.25
C VAL A 290 -0.84 9.11 -19.97
N GLY A 291 -1.55 9.59 -18.96
CA GLY A 291 -2.88 9.09 -18.62
C GLY A 291 -3.38 9.61 -17.27
N MET A 292 -4.58 9.18 -16.91
CA MET A 292 -5.18 9.48 -15.61
C MET A 292 -6.06 8.32 -15.15
N LEU A 293 -5.84 7.86 -13.93
CA LEU A 293 -6.67 6.87 -13.26
C LEU A 293 -7.76 7.60 -12.47
N LEU A 294 -8.98 7.59 -12.97
CA LEU A 294 -10.12 8.25 -12.32
C LEU A 294 -10.60 7.44 -11.13
N GLY A 295 -10.76 8.08 -9.96
CA GLY A 295 -11.27 7.45 -8.76
C GLY A 295 -10.51 6.17 -8.39
N ALA A 296 -9.18 6.17 -8.49
CA ALA A 296 -8.35 4.98 -8.30
C ALA A 296 -7.87 4.80 -6.87
N GLN A 297 -7.99 5.80 -6.02
CA GLN A 297 -7.54 5.76 -4.63
C GLN A 297 -8.70 6.10 -3.68
N PRO A 298 -9.05 5.20 -2.75
CA PRO A 298 -10.10 5.44 -1.78
C PRO A 298 -9.72 6.53 -0.75
N VAL A 299 -10.72 7.10 -0.09
CA VAL A 299 -10.58 8.23 0.88
C VAL A 299 -9.80 7.82 2.13
N GLU A 300 -9.86 6.55 2.51
CA GLU A 300 -9.25 5.98 3.70
C GLU A 300 -7.72 6.10 3.73
N VAL A 301 -7.09 6.41 2.58
CA VAL A 301 -5.65 6.68 2.53
C VAL A 301 -5.39 8.08 3.08
N THR A 302 -4.99 8.15 4.34
CA THR A 302 -4.73 9.41 5.06
C THR A 302 -3.23 9.62 5.22
N GLN A 303 -2.77 10.86 5.01
CA GLN A 303 -1.38 11.24 5.25
C GLN A 303 -1.30 12.20 6.44
N VAL A 304 -0.50 11.85 7.45
CA VAL A 304 -0.31 12.66 8.65
C VAL A 304 0.17 14.06 8.30
N GLY A 305 -0.52 15.08 8.83
CA GLY A 305 -0.21 16.49 8.60
C GLY A 305 -0.64 17.04 7.23
N GLN A 306 -1.42 16.30 6.46
CA GLN A 306 -2.05 16.78 5.22
C GLN A 306 -3.57 16.81 5.38
N PRO A 307 -4.26 17.83 4.85
CA PRO A 307 -5.71 17.85 4.86
C PRO A 307 -6.25 16.65 4.06
N ASN A 308 -7.15 15.91 4.67
CA ASN A 308 -7.91 14.89 3.96
C ASN A 308 -9.09 15.60 3.29
N PRO A 309 -9.27 15.51 1.97
CA PRO A 309 -10.49 16.02 1.34
C PRO A 309 -11.67 15.21 1.88
N ASP A 310 -12.73 15.91 2.29
CA ASP A 310 -13.83 15.38 3.09
C ASP A 310 -14.64 14.28 2.40
N ASP A 311 -14.63 14.15 1.05
CA ASP A 311 -15.44 13.16 0.34
C ASP A 311 -14.84 12.74 -1.01
N GLY A 312 -14.90 11.44 -1.29
CA GLY A 312 -14.76 10.88 -2.62
C GLY A 312 -13.41 10.20 -2.93
N TRP A 313 -13.45 9.34 -3.92
CA TRP A 313 -12.29 8.64 -4.45
C TRP A 313 -11.40 9.62 -5.24
N ARG A 314 -10.08 9.54 -4.99
CA ARG A 314 -9.08 10.40 -5.64
C ARG A 314 -8.65 9.83 -6.97
N SER A 315 -8.43 10.72 -7.93
CA SER A 315 -7.80 10.38 -9.20
C SER A 315 -6.28 10.49 -9.11
N LEU A 316 -5.58 9.77 -9.97
CA LEU A 316 -4.11 9.76 -10.03
C LEU A 316 -3.66 10.08 -11.45
N MET A 317 -2.75 11.04 -11.60
CA MET A 317 -2.09 11.30 -12.88
C MET A 317 -1.05 10.23 -13.14
N LEU A 318 -1.10 9.60 -14.32
CA LEU A 318 -0.03 8.74 -14.83
C LEU A 318 1.02 9.58 -15.52
N LEU A 319 2.27 9.40 -15.11
CA LEU A 319 3.42 10.05 -15.72
C LEU A 319 4.41 8.99 -16.20
N TYR A 320 5.12 9.28 -17.29
CA TYR A 320 6.18 8.44 -17.82
C TYR A 320 7.43 9.26 -18.10
N ARG A 321 8.59 8.70 -17.77
CA ARG A 321 9.90 9.27 -18.09
C ARG A 321 10.70 8.26 -18.91
N ALA A 322 11.09 8.63 -20.11
CA ALA A 322 12.11 7.92 -20.85
C ALA A 322 13.46 8.09 -20.16
N VAL A 323 14.22 7.03 -19.95
CA VAL A 323 15.54 7.02 -19.29
C VAL A 323 16.61 6.56 -20.26
N GLY A 324 16.41 5.38 -20.86
CA GLY A 324 17.30 4.81 -21.86
C GLY A 324 16.81 5.05 -23.29
N GLU A 325 17.46 4.40 -24.22
CA GLU A 325 17.03 4.41 -25.61
C GLU A 325 15.76 3.57 -25.83
N ILE A 326 14.73 4.18 -26.40
CA ILE A 326 13.47 3.52 -26.72
C ILE A 326 13.37 3.38 -28.25
N GLY A 327 13.50 2.15 -28.73
CA GLY A 327 13.41 1.84 -30.15
C GLY A 327 12.00 2.04 -30.74
N PRO A 328 11.88 2.13 -32.07
CA PRO A 328 10.60 2.25 -32.74
C PRO A 328 9.77 0.96 -32.57
N ARG A 329 8.45 1.11 -32.40
CA ARG A 329 7.48 0.00 -32.33
C ARG A 329 6.24 0.28 -33.16
N THR A 330 5.58 -0.78 -33.63
CA THR A 330 4.24 -0.72 -34.21
C THR A 330 3.22 -1.03 -33.12
N LEU A 331 2.22 -0.17 -32.98
CA LEU A 331 1.14 -0.29 -32.00
C LEU A 331 -0.18 -0.50 -32.71
N SER A 332 -0.92 -1.55 -32.35
CA SER A 332 -2.28 -1.77 -32.83
C SER A 332 -3.28 -1.06 -31.93
N VAL A 333 -3.93 -0.02 -32.46
CA VAL A 333 -4.91 0.81 -31.73
C VAL A 333 -6.11 1.10 -32.63
N PRO A 334 -7.34 1.19 -32.09
CA PRO A 334 -8.49 1.61 -32.89
C PRO A 334 -8.33 3.05 -33.34
N GLU A 335 -8.91 3.39 -34.51
CA GLU A 335 -8.77 4.69 -35.17
C GLU A 335 -9.04 5.89 -34.23
N HIS A 336 -10.06 5.81 -33.38
CA HIS A 336 -10.42 6.91 -32.48
C HIS A 336 -9.39 7.19 -31.38
N LEU A 337 -8.43 6.28 -31.12
CA LEU A 337 -7.33 6.49 -30.17
C LEU A 337 -6.02 6.90 -30.87
N ALA A 338 -5.96 6.91 -32.20
CA ALA A 338 -4.73 7.17 -32.93
C ALA A 338 -4.16 8.57 -32.69
N GLU A 339 -5.03 9.58 -32.62
CA GLU A 339 -4.62 10.98 -32.37
C GLU A 339 -3.94 11.16 -31.01
N ILE A 340 -4.57 10.65 -29.94
CA ILE A 340 -4.00 10.77 -28.59
C ILE A 340 -2.69 9.97 -28.46
N GLN A 341 -2.58 8.81 -29.09
CA GLN A 341 -1.37 8.01 -29.06
C GLN A 341 -0.21 8.70 -29.81
N SER A 342 -0.46 9.31 -30.97
CA SER A 342 0.53 10.11 -31.68
C SER A 342 0.99 11.30 -30.85
N LEU A 343 0.04 12.05 -30.27
CA LEU A 343 0.34 13.20 -29.45
C LEU A 343 1.25 12.85 -28.25
N LEU A 344 0.96 11.73 -27.58
CA LEU A 344 1.75 11.29 -26.42
C LEU A 344 3.13 10.77 -26.84
N ALA A 345 3.23 10.07 -27.97
CA ALA A 345 4.51 9.62 -28.53
C ALA A 345 5.41 10.81 -28.89
N ASP A 346 4.84 11.85 -29.52
CA ASP A 346 5.57 13.09 -29.85
C ASP A 346 6.04 13.84 -28.60
N ARG A 347 5.19 13.93 -27.56
CA ARG A 347 5.57 14.56 -26.27
C ARG A 347 6.69 13.81 -25.55
N LEU A 348 6.74 12.49 -25.69
CA LEU A 348 7.81 11.65 -25.13
C LEU A 348 9.06 11.63 -26.00
N GLY A 349 8.99 12.12 -27.23
CA GLY A 349 10.10 12.04 -28.20
C GLY A 349 10.42 10.62 -28.66
N ILE A 350 9.44 9.70 -28.66
CA ILE A 350 9.62 8.30 -29.05
C ILE A 350 8.88 7.98 -30.35
N THR A 351 9.45 7.08 -31.15
CA THR A 351 8.87 6.72 -32.44
C THR A 351 7.89 5.55 -32.29
N ARG A 352 6.62 5.79 -32.67
CA ARG A 352 5.58 4.75 -32.74
C ARG A 352 4.88 4.80 -34.09
N VAL A 353 4.70 3.64 -34.71
CA VAL A 353 3.90 3.46 -35.94
C VAL A 353 2.55 2.91 -35.52
N LEU A 354 1.48 3.61 -35.88
CA LEU A 354 0.13 3.20 -35.50
C LEU A 354 -0.52 2.37 -36.60
N ALA A 355 -0.94 1.15 -36.27
CA ALA A 355 -1.75 0.28 -37.11
C ALA A 355 -3.20 0.32 -36.59
N THR A 356 -4.11 0.87 -37.39
CA THR A 356 -5.52 1.08 -36.99
C THR A 356 -6.47 0.01 -37.58
N GLU A 357 -5.95 -0.94 -38.34
CA GLU A 357 -6.72 -2.05 -38.86
C GLU A 357 -7.17 -2.99 -37.75
N LEU A 358 -8.43 -3.42 -37.81
CA LEU A 358 -8.99 -4.41 -36.89
C LEU A 358 -8.60 -5.81 -37.37
N VAL A 359 -7.72 -6.45 -36.62
CA VAL A 359 -7.23 -7.81 -36.91
C VAL A 359 -7.80 -8.78 -35.90
N ALA A 360 -8.51 -9.80 -36.36
CA ALA A 360 -9.08 -10.82 -35.51
C ALA A 360 -7.96 -11.66 -34.84
N PRO A 361 -8.12 -12.04 -33.56
CA PRO A 361 -7.14 -12.86 -32.86
C PRO A 361 -6.96 -14.23 -33.52
N GLU A 362 -5.72 -14.63 -33.74
CA GLU A 362 -5.40 -15.97 -34.26
C GLU A 362 -5.40 -17.02 -33.15
N ARG A 363 -4.96 -16.65 -31.96
CA ARG A 363 -4.90 -17.54 -30.78
C ARG A 363 -6.30 -17.94 -30.33
N PRO A 364 -6.54 -19.22 -29.98
CA PRO A 364 -7.86 -19.66 -29.50
C PRO A 364 -8.19 -19.11 -28.10
N ARG A 365 -7.17 -18.90 -27.24
CA ARG A 365 -7.34 -18.51 -25.84
C ARG A 365 -6.55 -17.26 -25.48
N THR A 366 -7.17 -16.39 -24.72
CA THR A 366 -6.57 -15.21 -24.12
C THR A 366 -5.73 -15.60 -22.89
N ALA A 367 -4.49 -15.13 -22.84
CA ALA A 367 -3.69 -15.17 -21.63
C ALA A 367 -4.04 -13.95 -20.76
N MET A 368 -4.79 -14.13 -19.69
CA MET A 368 -5.21 -13.04 -18.79
C MET A 368 -4.99 -13.45 -17.35
N ARG A 369 -4.49 -12.53 -16.54
CA ARG A 369 -4.33 -12.65 -15.08
C ARG A 369 -5.14 -11.57 -14.37
N SER A 370 -5.55 -11.85 -13.15
CA SER A 370 -6.22 -10.88 -12.27
C SER A 370 -5.46 -10.77 -10.95
N HIS A 371 -5.33 -9.55 -10.47
CA HIS A 371 -4.81 -9.21 -9.15
C HIS A 371 -5.85 -8.35 -8.44
N VAL A 372 -6.28 -8.79 -7.25
CA VAL A 372 -7.22 -8.05 -6.41
C VAL A 372 -6.44 -7.36 -5.30
N ASN A 373 -6.63 -6.06 -5.15
CA ASN A 373 -6.12 -5.30 -4.00
C ASN A 373 -7.30 -4.89 -3.11
N PRO A 374 -7.58 -5.65 -2.03
CA PRO A 374 -8.71 -5.38 -1.15
C PRO A 374 -8.59 -4.03 -0.41
N ALA A 375 -7.37 -3.63 -0.04
CA ALA A 375 -7.11 -2.37 0.67
C ALA A 375 -7.46 -1.14 -0.18
N HIS A 376 -7.35 -1.27 -1.51
CA HIS A 376 -7.73 -0.21 -2.46
C HIS A 376 -9.13 -0.39 -3.02
N GLY A 377 -9.82 -1.49 -2.72
CA GLY A 377 -11.05 -1.83 -3.43
C GLY A 377 -10.84 -1.88 -4.96
N SER A 378 -9.66 -2.23 -5.44
CA SER A 378 -9.29 -2.21 -6.85
C SER A 378 -8.92 -3.59 -7.38
N VAL A 379 -9.13 -3.78 -8.68
CA VAL A 379 -8.72 -4.99 -9.41
C VAL A 379 -7.88 -4.58 -10.61
N HIS A 380 -6.82 -5.32 -10.87
CA HIS A 380 -5.99 -5.16 -12.05
C HIS A 380 -6.05 -6.44 -12.88
N LEU A 381 -6.57 -6.32 -14.10
CA LEU A 381 -6.59 -7.36 -15.11
C LEU A 381 -5.46 -7.09 -16.11
N ARG A 382 -4.61 -8.07 -16.39
CA ARG A 382 -3.55 -7.94 -17.39
C ARG A 382 -3.69 -9.02 -18.43
N VAL A 383 -3.83 -8.60 -19.69
CA VAL A 383 -3.80 -9.47 -20.86
C VAL A 383 -2.36 -9.55 -21.36
N GLY A 384 -1.78 -10.74 -21.33
CA GLY A 384 -0.46 -11.01 -21.90
C GLY A 384 -0.51 -11.38 -23.40
N ALA A 385 -1.65 -11.92 -23.86
CA ALA A 385 -1.87 -12.23 -25.27
C ALA A 385 -3.37 -12.28 -25.59
N VAL A 386 -3.79 -11.68 -26.68
CA VAL A 386 -5.19 -11.61 -27.11
C VAL A 386 -5.59 -12.92 -27.81
N GLY A 387 -6.72 -13.50 -27.41
CA GLY A 387 -7.31 -14.70 -28.00
C GLY A 387 -8.76 -14.48 -28.42
N ARG A 388 -9.29 -15.41 -29.25
CA ARG A 388 -10.68 -15.37 -29.78
C ARG A 388 -11.75 -15.39 -28.67
N ASP A 389 -11.39 -15.88 -27.49
CA ASP A 389 -12.27 -16.00 -26.35
C ASP A 389 -12.25 -14.78 -25.41
N LEU A 390 -11.56 -13.67 -25.77
CA LEU A 390 -11.38 -12.50 -24.91
C LEU A 390 -12.72 -11.96 -24.38
N GLU A 391 -13.71 -11.79 -25.26
CA GLU A 391 -15.02 -11.24 -24.88
C GLU A 391 -15.72 -12.10 -23.82
N VAL A 392 -15.74 -13.43 -24.06
CA VAL A 392 -16.35 -14.39 -23.14
C VAL A 392 -15.59 -14.44 -21.81
N ARG A 393 -14.25 -14.45 -21.88
CA ARG A 393 -13.39 -14.51 -20.70
C ARG A 393 -13.49 -13.26 -19.85
N LEU A 394 -13.44 -12.08 -20.48
CA LEU A 394 -13.59 -10.79 -19.80
C LEU A 394 -14.98 -10.70 -19.14
N GLY A 395 -16.04 -11.07 -19.85
CA GLY A 395 -17.40 -11.11 -19.28
C GLY A 395 -17.53 -12.08 -18.11
N HIS A 396 -16.86 -13.24 -18.16
CA HIS A 396 -16.82 -14.19 -17.04
C HIS A 396 -16.10 -13.60 -15.83
N GLU A 397 -14.92 -13.01 -16.02
CA GLU A 397 -14.11 -12.41 -14.97
C GLU A 397 -14.87 -11.27 -14.28
N LEU A 398 -15.50 -10.38 -15.04
CA LEU A 398 -16.29 -9.28 -14.50
C LEU A 398 -17.48 -9.75 -13.65
N ARG A 399 -18.15 -10.85 -14.03
CA ARG A 399 -19.21 -11.44 -13.22
C ARG A 399 -18.68 -12.02 -11.90
N SER A 400 -17.51 -12.65 -11.93
CA SER A 400 -16.86 -13.19 -10.73
C SER A 400 -16.47 -12.06 -9.76
N LEU A 401 -15.91 -10.97 -10.29
CA LEU A 401 -15.48 -9.80 -9.55
C LEU A 401 -16.64 -8.93 -9.03
N ALA A 402 -17.84 -9.03 -9.62
CA ALA A 402 -19.01 -8.22 -9.21
C ALA A 402 -19.38 -8.40 -7.73
N ARG A 403 -19.08 -9.57 -7.14
CA ARG A 403 -19.33 -9.85 -5.71
C ARG A 403 -18.42 -9.02 -4.78
N LEU A 404 -17.23 -8.65 -5.24
CA LEU A 404 -16.27 -7.84 -4.50
C LEU A 404 -16.60 -6.35 -4.55
N ARG A 405 -17.51 -5.92 -5.43
CA ARG A 405 -17.89 -4.52 -5.68
C ARG A 405 -16.65 -3.60 -5.80
N PRO A 406 -15.70 -3.90 -6.68
CA PRO A 406 -14.48 -3.09 -6.78
C PRO A 406 -14.84 -1.65 -7.16
N GLY A 407 -14.16 -0.69 -6.51
CA GLY A 407 -14.28 0.72 -6.84
C GLY A 407 -13.74 1.00 -8.24
N VAL A 408 -12.66 0.33 -8.65
CA VAL A 408 -12.10 0.44 -10.00
C VAL A 408 -11.54 -0.90 -10.46
N ILE A 409 -11.70 -1.17 -11.76
CA ILE A 409 -11.02 -2.28 -12.44
C ILE A 409 -10.14 -1.67 -13.53
N HIS A 410 -8.84 -1.88 -13.46
CA HIS A 410 -7.90 -1.57 -14.54
C HIS A 410 -7.74 -2.79 -15.43
N LEU A 411 -7.61 -2.56 -16.75
CA LEU A 411 -7.33 -3.59 -17.74
C LEU A 411 -6.15 -3.14 -18.60
N ASP A 412 -5.09 -3.93 -18.56
CA ASP A 412 -3.90 -3.72 -19.38
C ASP A 412 -3.94 -4.59 -20.63
N LEU A 413 -3.77 -3.96 -21.81
CA LEU A 413 -3.74 -4.59 -23.12
C LEU A 413 -2.38 -4.37 -23.79
N PRO A 414 -1.72 -5.43 -24.33
CA PRO A 414 -0.43 -5.31 -25.01
C PRO A 414 -0.62 -4.71 -26.42
N LEU A 415 -0.16 -3.48 -26.65
CA LEU A 415 -0.32 -2.78 -27.94
C LEU A 415 0.54 -3.35 -29.06
N GLY A 416 1.55 -4.16 -28.76
CA GLY A 416 2.32 -4.92 -29.74
C GLY A 416 1.58 -6.14 -30.33
N ASP A 417 0.48 -6.58 -29.73
CA ASP A 417 -0.38 -7.63 -30.28
C ASP A 417 -1.21 -7.06 -31.45
N GLN A 418 -1.15 -7.66 -32.63
CA GLN A 418 -1.88 -7.18 -33.83
C GLN A 418 -3.39 -7.08 -33.59
N SER A 419 -3.93 -7.85 -32.67
CA SER A 419 -5.36 -7.85 -32.31
C SER A 419 -5.70 -6.87 -31.16
N ALA A 420 -4.76 -6.03 -30.72
CA ALA A 420 -5.01 -5.11 -29.62
C ALA A 420 -6.11 -4.09 -29.94
N ALA A 421 -6.20 -3.59 -31.18
CA ALA A 421 -7.28 -2.69 -31.61
C ALA A 421 -8.66 -3.33 -31.42
N GLU A 422 -8.83 -4.59 -31.80
CA GLU A 422 -10.07 -5.36 -31.57
C GLU A 422 -10.31 -5.59 -30.07
N ALA A 423 -9.25 -5.91 -29.31
CA ALA A 423 -9.34 -6.10 -27.86
C ALA A 423 -9.81 -4.82 -27.13
N VAL A 424 -9.38 -3.64 -27.55
CA VAL A 424 -9.85 -2.36 -27.03
C VAL A 424 -11.36 -2.20 -27.27
N LEU A 425 -11.86 -2.46 -28.47
CA LEU A 425 -13.29 -2.36 -28.79
C LEU A 425 -14.13 -3.37 -27.97
N ILE A 426 -13.59 -4.58 -27.72
CA ILE A 426 -14.21 -5.55 -26.83
C ILE A 426 -14.29 -4.97 -25.40
N ALA A 427 -13.20 -4.44 -24.88
CA ALA A 427 -13.16 -3.86 -23.54
C ALA A 427 -14.12 -2.67 -23.38
N GLU A 428 -14.24 -1.80 -24.41
CA GLU A 428 -15.18 -0.68 -24.42
C GLU A 428 -16.64 -1.15 -24.32
N ARG A 429 -17.00 -2.26 -25.01
CA ARG A 429 -18.34 -2.87 -24.87
C ARG A 429 -18.62 -3.35 -23.43
N HIS A 430 -17.58 -3.68 -22.70
CA HIS A 430 -17.66 -4.05 -21.28
C HIS A 430 -17.52 -2.85 -20.30
N GLY A 431 -17.54 -1.62 -20.82
CA GLY A 431 -17.54 -0.40 -20.01
C GLY A 431 -16.16 0.09 -19.58
N PHE A 432 -15.09 -0.41 -20.20
CA PHE A 432 -13.74 0.12 -19.99
C PHE A 432 -13.49 1.34 -20.87
N ALA A 433 -13.03 2.43 -20.26
CA ALA A 433 -12.62 3.64 -20.95
C ALA A 433 -11.09 3.77 -20.93
N TRP A 434 -10.55 4.55 -21.83
CA TRP A 434 -9.13 4.86 -21.89
C TRP A 434 -8.67 5.53 -20.57
N ALA A 435 -7.57 5.04 -20.01
CA ALA A 435 -6.98 5.58 -18.79
C ALA A 435 -5.54 6.07 -19.02
N GLY A 436 -4.80 5.44 -19.92
CA GLY A 436 -3.44 5.86 -20.19
C GLY A 436 -2.64 4.86 -21.00
N TRP A 437 -1.42 5.26 -21.29
CA TRP A 437 -0.47 4.48 -22.05
C TRP A 437 0.86 4.42 -21.32
N ILE A 438 1.43 3.22 -21.19
CA ILE A 438 2.72 3.00 -20.51
C ILE A 438 3.66 2.36 -21.51
N PRO A 439 4.58 3.14 -22.10
CA PRO A 439 5.58 2.63 -23.02
C PRO A 439 6.50 1.60 -22.36
N GLU A 440 6.92 0.59 -23.11
CA GLU A 440 7.90 -0.42 -22.67
C GLU A 440 7.57 -0.99 -21.26
N LEU A 441 6.30 -1.12 -20.90
CA LEU A 441 5.95 -1.67 -19.58
C LEU A 441 6.39 -3.12 -19.44
N THR A 442 6.29 -3.88 -20.52
CA THR A 442 6.68 -5.29 -20.58
C THR A 442 7.76 -5.54 -21.62
N ALA A 443 8.39 -6.71 -21.58
CA ALA A 443 9.35 -7.12 -22.62
C ALA A 443 8.73 -7.15 -24.04
N ASP A 444 7.41 -7.37 -24.12
CA ASP A 444 6.67 -7.34 -25.38
C ASP A 444 6.33 -5.91 -25.86
N GLY A 445 6.57 -4.90 -25.02
CA GLY A 445 6.48 -3.47 -25.34
C GLY A 445 5.42 -2.71 -24.56
N ASP A 446 4.75 -1.83 -25.29
CA ASP A 446 3.82 -0.84 -24.77
C ASP A 446 2.51 -1.45 -24.32
N VAL A 447 1.96 -0.89 -23.24
CA VAL A 447 0.69 -1.33 -22.68
C VAL A 447 -0.31 -0.17 -22.67
N LEU A 448 -1.52 -0.44 -23.14
CA LEU A 448 -2.67 0.44 -22.95
C LEU A 448 -3.39 0.07 -21.67
N ARG A 449 -3.51 1.01 -20.75
CA ARG A 449 -4.32 0.85 -19.53
C ARG A 449 -5.70 1.44 -19.75
N LEU A 450 -6.70 0.61 -19.58
CA LEU A 450 -8.12 0.98 -19.60
C LEU A 450 -8.67 0.91 -18.16
N GLN A 451 -9.77 1.61 -17.88
CA GLN A 451 -10.40 1.65 -16.57
C GLN A 451 -11.92 1.50 -16.64
N ARG A 452 -12.46 0.70 -15.72
CA ARG A 452 -13.88 0.60 -15.47
C ARG A 452 -14.16 0.99 -14.03
N ILE A 453 -14.91 2.07 -13.83
CA ILE A 453 -15.16 2.64 -12.52
C ILE A 453 -16.45 2.05 -11.94
N GLY A 454 -16.44 1.78 -10.63
CA GLY A 454 -17.59 1.31 -9.87
C GLY A 454 -18.69 2.35 -9.71
N ASP A 455 -19.55 2.15 -8.69
CA ASP A 455 -20.73 3.01 -8.48
C ASP A 455 -20.46 4.19 -7.50
N HIS A 456 -19.18 4.48 -7.21
CA HIS A 456 -18.82 5.62 -6.36
C HIS A 456 -18.73 6.92 -7.15
N PRO A 457 -19.06 8.07 -6.54
CA PRO A 457 -18.94 9.37 -7.18
C PRO A 457 -17.45 9.73 -7.41
N ILE A 458 -17.18 10.42 -8.52
CA ILE A 458 -15.88 11.04 -8.79
C ILE A 458 -16.09 12.53 -8.81
N ASP A 459 -15.33 13.24 -8.02
CA ASP A 459 -15.29 14.70 -8.05
C ASP A 459 -14.28 15.16 -9.11
N PHE A 460 -14.79 15.48 -10.30
CA PHE A 460 -13.97 15.93 -11.42
C PHE A 460 -13.45 17.37 -11.21
N ASP A 461 -14.15 18.20 -10.45
CA ASP A 461 -13.81 19.60 -10.22
C ASP A 461 -12.59 19.74 -9.29
N ASN A 462 -12.36 18.75 -8.42
CA ASN A 462 -11.21 18.68 -7.51
C ASN A 462 -9.98 18.00 -8.12
N ILE A 463 -9.98 17.69 -9.42
CA ILE A 463 -8.80 17.16 -10.11
C ILE A 463 -7.86 18.30 -10.47
N VAL A 464 -6.80 18.49 -9.69
CA VAL A 464 -5.78 19.52 -9.91
C VAL A 464 -4.64 18.96 -10.77
N CYS A 465 -4.34 19.67 -11.87
CA CYS A 465 -3.22 19.37 -12.75
C CYS A 465 -2.08 20.39 -12.58
N ALA A 466 -0.83 19.96 -12.78
CA ALA A 466 0.34 20.81 -12.60
C ALA A 466 0.54 21.85 -13.72
N ARG A 467 -0.01 21.56 -14.93
CA ARG A 467 0.12 22.39 -16.13
C ARG A 467 -1.03 22.08 -17.13
N SER A 468 -1.11 22.91 -18.19
CA SER A 468 -2.17 22.85 -19.21
C SER A 468 -2.23 21.52 -19.97
N GLU A 469 -1.08 20.87 -20.21
CA GLU A 469 -1.04 19.57 -20.87
C GLU A 469 -1.70 18.46 -20.03
N GLY A 470 -1.54 18.55 -18.70
CA GLY A 470 -2.24 17.67 -17.76
C GLY A 470 -3.75 17.95 -17.71
N GLU A 471 -4.16 19.23 -17.80
CA GLU A 471 -5.57 19.62 -17.90
C GLU A 471 -6.22 19.09 -19.17
N ALA A 472 -5.56 19.25 -20.31
CA ALA A 472 -6.05 18.72 -21.59
C ALA A 472 -6.18 17.20 -21.57
N LEU A 473 -5.22 16.51 -20.94
CA LEU A 473 -5.28 15.06 -20.77
C LEU A 473 -6.40 14.61 -19.84
N ARG A 474 -6.61 15.32 -18.70
CA ARG A 474 -7.77 15.11 -17.81
C ARG A 474 -9.08 15.20 -18.60
N ASP A 475 -9.25 16.27 -19.35
CA ASP A 475 -10.47 16.53 -20.12
C ASP A 475 -10.72 15.44 -21.17
N TYR A 476 -9.65 14.96 -21.83
CA TYR A 476 -9.73 13.83 -22.73
C TYR A 476 -10.17 12.54 -22.02
N VAL A 477 -9.55 12.20 -20.89
CA VAL A 477 -9.89 10.98 -20.12
C VAL A 477 -11.34 11.03 -19.63
N VAL A 478 -11.77 12.18 -19.12
CA VAL A 478 -13.17 12.38 -18.68
C VAL A 478 -14.15 12.24 -19.86
N ALA A 479 -13.82 12.81 -21.01
CA ALA A 479 -14.64 12.70 -22.20
C ALA A 479 -14.77 11.24 -22.69
N GLU A 480 -13.66 10.48 -22.71
CA GLU A 480 -13.66 9.07 -23.05
C GLU A 480 -14.47 8.24 -22.06
N TRP A 481 -14.31 8.48 -20.77
CA TRP A 481 -15.12 7.81 -19.76
C TRP A 481 -16.62 8.11 -19.94
N GLN A 482 -16.97 9.36 -20.21
CA GLN A 482 -18.36 9.75 -20.50
C GLN A 482 -18.87 9.12 -21.81
N ARG A 483 -18.04 9.03 -22.86
CA ARG A 483 -18.39 8.39 -24.13
C ARG A 483 -18.83 6.94 -23.92
N ILE A 484 -18.02 6.18 -23.15
CA ILE A 484 -18.28 4.76 -22.88
C ILE A 484 -19.48 4.56 -21.95
N ASN A 485 -19.66 5.43 -20.95
CA ASN A 485 -20.67 5.25 -19.90
C ASN A 485 -21.98 6.04 -20.16
N ARG A 486 -22.17 6.67 -21.33
CA ARG A 486 -23.36 7.47 -21.65
C ARG A 486 -24.69 6.74 -21.44
N ARG A 487 -24.79 5.46 -21.77
CA ARG A 487 -26.00 4.66 -21.56
C ARG A 487 -26.29 4.47 -20.08
N ARG A 488 -25.27 4.13 -19.31
CA ARG A 488 -25.34 3.93 -17.86
C ARG A 488 -25.75 5.23 -17.14
N LEU A 489 -25.20 6.38 -17.55
CA LEU A 489 -25.49 7.69 -16.99
C LEU A 489 -26.92 8.18 -17.31
N ARG A 490 -27.54 7.69 -18.40
CA ARG A 490 -28.93 8.01 -18.79
C ARG A 490 -29.98 7.11 -18.16
N GLY A 491 -29.57 6.13 -17.34
CA GLY A 491 -30.50 5.18 -16.71
C GLY A 491 -31.12 4.16 -17.67
N ASP A 492 -30.62 4.04 -18.90
CA ASP A 492 -31.07 3.05 -19.88
C ASP A 492 -30.51 1.68 -19.47
N THR A 493 -31.20 1.00 -18.55
CA THR A 493 -31.00 -0.42 -18.25
C THR A 493 -31.67 -1.24 -19.35
N SER A 494 -30.91 -1.82 -20.25
CA SER A 494 -31.36 -2.88 -21.17
C SER A 494 -31.18 -4.26 -20.55
#